data_f9b38694428d76a8951f8542b446c439
#
_entry.id   f9b38694428d76a8951f8542b446c439
#
_cell.length_a   1.000
_cell.length_b   1.000
_cell.length_c   1.000
_cell.angle_alpha   90.00
_cell.angle_beta   90.00
_cell.angle_gamma   90.00
#
_symmetry.space_group_name_H-M   'P 1'
#
loop_
_entity.id
_entity.type
_entity.pdbx_description
1 polymer ?
#
loop_
_entity_poly.entity_id
_entity_poly.type
_entity_poly.pdbx_seq_one_letter_code
_entity_poly.pdbx_strand_id
1 'polypeptide(L)'
;KWFSIIGNYLLMMFYTMVGGWMLFYIYRSASGTLASMSADEVGTAFSDMLASPGAMVGWMILAVLIAFGICALGLQGGMEKIMKVMMSILIILIVILAIHSLVLPNAMEGVKFYLVPNLDAIKSRGLGAVVFDAMTHAFFTLSVGIGAMEIFGSYQKREHSLPGEATNIVILDTFVALMAGFIIIPACFAYGVQ
;
A
#
# COMPACT_ATOMS: atom_id res chain seq x y z
N LYS A 1 -10.01 -10.22 22.57
CA LYS A 1 -8.80 -9.55 23.12
C LYS A 1 -7.53 -10.26 22.71
N TRP A 2 -7.32 -11.56 23.06
CA TRP A 2 -6.10 -12.31 22.71
C TRP A 2 -5.93 -12.51 21.20
N PHE A 3 -7.00 -12.79 20.46
CA PHE A 3 -6.96 -12.93 19.00
C PHE A 3 -6.48 -11.65 18.31
N SER A 4 -6.97 -10.47 18.72
CA SER A 4 -6.51 -9.19 18.17
C SER A 4 -5.03 -8.96 18.44
N ILE A 5 -4.56 -9.29 19.64
CA ILE A 5 -3.13 -9.12 20.00
C ILE A 5 -2.26 -10.01 19.14
N ILE A 6 -2.59 -11.31 19.01
CA ILE A 6 -1.84 -12.26 18.19
C ILE A 6 -1.87 -11.82 16.72
N GLY A 7 -3.05 -11.41 16.21
CA GLY A 7 -3.19 -10.91 14.85
C GLY A 7 -2.32 -9.69 14.59
N ASN A 8 -2.26 -8.74 15.51
CA ASN A 8 -1.38 -7.57 15.41
C ASN A 8 0.11 -7.96 15.40
N TYR A 9 0.54 -8.91 16.22
CA TYR A 9 1.94 -9.37 16.20
C TYR A 9 2.30 -10.00 14.85
N LEU A 10 1.45 -10.89 14.32
CA LEU A 10 1.67 -11.51 13.01
C LEU A 10 1.68 -10.47 11.88
N LEU A 11 0.76 -9.51 11.93
CA LEU A 11 0.68 -8.42 10.98
C LEU A 11 1.94 -7.55 11.03
N MET A 12 2.40 -7.17 12.22
CA MET A 12 3.61 -6.37 12.38
C MET A 12 4.87 -7.09 11.91
N MET A 13 4.97 -8.41 12.12
CA MET A 13 6.05 -9.22 11.53
C MET A 13 6.08 -9.12 10.01
N PHE A 14 4.92 -9.20 9.36
CA PHE A 14 4.81 -9.04 7.91
C PHE A 14 5.17 -7.61 7.47
N TYR A 15 4.61 -6.59 8.11
CA TYR A 15 4.86 -5.19 7.73
C TYR A 15 6.32 -4.75 7.93
N THR A 16 7.02 -5.26 8.93
CA THR A 16 8.44 -4.95 9.11
C THR A 16 9.30 -5.52 7.99
N MET A 17 8.99 -6.72 7.49
CA MET A 17 9.66 -7.28 6.31
C MET A 17 9.36 -6.45 5.05
N VAL A 18 8.10 -6.13 4.80
CA VAL A 18 7.70 -5.30 3.66
C VAL A 18 8.34 -3.91 3.74
N GLY A 19 8.41 -3.32 4.93
CA GLY A 19 9.12 -2.06 5.17
C GLY A 19 10.59 -2.13 4.77
N GLY A 20 11.26 -3.23 5.09
CA GLY A 20 12.63 -3.51 4.67
C GLY A 20 12.77 -3.59 3.14
N TRP A 21 11.84 -4.28 2.45
CA TRP A 21 11.82 -4.36 1.00
C TRP A 21 11.64 -2.98 0.35
N MET A 22 10.73 -2.17 0.87
CA MET A 22 10.51 -0.81 0.36
C MET A 22 11.77 0.05 0.49
N LEU A 23 12.46 0.02 1.63
CA LEU A 23 13.71 0.75 1.81
C LEU A 23 14.81 0.27 0.85
N PHE A 24 14.93 -1.03 0.63
CA PHE A 24 15.85 -1.60 -0.36
C PHE A 24 15.56 -1.06 -1.77
N TYR A 25 14.29 -1.05 -2.20
CA TYR A 25 13.92 -0.53 -3.51
C TYR A 25 14.11 0.99 -3.62
N ILE A 26 13.84 1.75 -2.57
CA ILE A 26 14.13 3.20 -2.50
C ILE A 26 15.63 3.43 -2.70
N TYR A 27 16.48 2.67 -2.00
CA TYR A 27 17.93 2.76 -2.15
C TYR A 27 18.39 2.44 -3.57
N ARG A 28 17.90 1.34 -4.16
CA ARG A 28 18.23 0.95 -5.53
C ARG A 28 17.75 1.94 -6.59
N SER A 29 16.57 2.52 -6.39
CA SER A 29 16.03 3.56 -7.26
C SER A 29 16.86 4.84 -7.16
N ALA A 30 17.17 5.28 -5.95
CA ALA A 30 17.96 6.48 -5.69
C ALA A 30 19.42 6.37 -6.19
N SER A 31 20.01 5.16 -6.12
CA SER A 31 21.34 4.89 -6.65
C SER A 31 21.39 4.75 -8.18
N GLY A 32 20.24 4.81 -8.86
CA GLY A 32 20.16 4.62 -10.31
C GLY A 32 20.37 3.18 -10.80
N THR A 33 20.57 2.23 -9.89
CA THR A 33 20.85 0.83 -10.22
C THR A 33 19.69 0.20 -10.98
N LEU A 34 18.43 0.49 -10.61
CA LEU A 34 17.26 -0.03 -11.32
C LEU A 34 17.12 0.52 -12.74
N ALA A 35 17.54 1.76 -12.98
CA ALA A 35 17.48 2.37 -14.30
C ALA A 35 18.52 1.79 -15.28
N SER A 36 19.58 1.18 -14.77
CA SER A 36 20.63 0.54 -15.56
C SER A 36 20.41 -0.95 -15.83
N MET A 37 19.38 -1.55 -15.20
CA MET A 37 19.04 -2.97 -15.33
C MET A 37 18.13 -3.22 -16.54
N SER A 38 18.28 -4.38 -17.16
CA SER A 38 17.35 -4.88 -18.17
C SER A 38 16.00 -5.29 -17.53
N ALA A 39 14.94 -5.44 -18.33
CA ALA A 39 13.63 -5.85 -17.84
C ALA A 39 13.67 -7.22 -17.12
N ASP A 40 14.46 -8.15 -17.63
CA ASP A 40 14.64 -9.49 -17.04
C ASP A 40 15.36 -9.40 -15.68
N GLU A 41 16.41 -8.58 -15.57
CA GLU A 41 17.13 -8.37 -14.31
C GLU A 41 16.26 -7.68 -13.24
N VAL A 42 15.38 -6.75 -13.65
CA VAL A 42 14.42 -6.13 -12.74
C VAL A 42 13.42 -7.17 -12.24
N GLY A 43 12.96 -8.09 -13.11
CA GLY A 43 12.07 -9.19 -12.74
C GLY A 43 12.69 -10.16 -11.72
N THR A 44 13.98 -10.44 -11.83
CA THR A 44 14.71 -11.33 -10.90
C THR A 44 15.21 -10.62 -9.64
N ALA A 45 15.35 -9.31 -9.67
CA ALA A 45 15.91 -8.51 -8.55
C ALA A 45 15.18 -8.74 -7.21
N PHE A 46 13.87 -8.98 -7.25
CA PHE A 46 13.10 -9.30 -6.04
C PHE A 46 13.41 -10.70 -5.53
N SER A 47 13.49 -11.68 -6.42
CA SER A 47 13.84 -13.06 -6.08
C SER A 47 15.25 -13.17 -5.52
N ASP A 48 16.20 -12.43 -6.09
CA ASP A 48 17.60 -12.38 -5.61
C ASP A 48 17.72 -11.75 -4.23
N MET A 49 16.91 -10.72 -3.97
CA MET A 49 16.82 -10.13 -2.64
C MET A 49 16.27 -11.13 -1.61
N LEU A 50 15.20 -11.88 -1.98
CA LEU A 50 14.63 -12.92 -1.12
C LEU A 50 15.62 -14.07 -0.86
N ALA A 51 16.47 -14.38 -1.84
CA ALA A 51 17.51 -15.39 -1.70
C ALA A 51 18.70 -14.94 -0.80
N SER A 52 18.72 -13.67 -0.38
CA SER A 52 19.78 -13.08 0.45
C SER A 52 19.30 -12.77 1.87
N PRO A 53 19.20 -13.76 2.79
CA PRO A 53 18.62 -13.56 4.13
C PRO A 53 19.32 -12.47 4.94
N GLY A 54 20.65 -12.35 4.82
CA GLY A 54 21.42 -11.33 5.53
C GLY A 54 21.07 -9.90 5.12
N ALA A 55 20.90 -9.65 3.82
CA ALA A 55 20.49 -8.37 3.30
C ALA A 55 19.03 -8.04 3.72
N MET A 56 18.13 -9.02 3.63
CA MET A 56 16.75 -8.87 4.09
C MET A 56 16.65 -8.45 5.55
N VAL A 57 17.36 -9.17 6.42
CA VAL A 57 17.37 -8.87 7.87
C VAL A 57 17.97 -7.48 8.13
N GLY A 58 19.05 -7.11 7.43
CA GLY A 58 19.66 -5.78 7.56
C GLY A 58 18.67 -4.65 7.22
N TRP A 59 17.97 -4.74 6.10
CA TRP A 59 16.97 -3.75 5.70
C TRP A 59 15.74 -3.75 6.60
N MET A 60 15.31 -4.92 7.09
CA MET A 60 14.23 -5.03 8.07
C MET A 60 14.59 -4.33 9.38
N ILE A 61 15.81 -4.55 9.92
CA ILE A 61 16.29 -3.88 11.13
C ILE A 61 16.32 -2.37 10.93
N LEU A 62 16.78 -1.88 9.78
CA LEU A 62 16.78 -0.46 9.46
C LEU A 62 15.36 0.11 9.44
N ALA A 63 14.39 -0.58 8.83
CA ALA A 63 12.99 -0.17 8.82
C ALA A 63 12.41 -0.09 10.24
N VAL A 64 12.70 -1.08 11.07
CA VAL A 64 12.28 -1.12 12.47
C VAL A 64 12.89 0.04 13.27
N LEU A 65 14.18 0.33 13.10
CA LEU A 65 14.86 1.45 13.78
C LEU A 65 14.26 2.80 13.39
N ILE A 66 13.94 3.01 12.10
CA ILE A 66 13.27 4.22 11.64
C ILE A 66 11.88 4.34 12.25
N ALA A 67 11.09 3.28 12.23
CA ALA A 67 9.74 3.26 12.80
C ALA A 67 9.75 3.55 14.30
N PHE A 68 10.62 2.89 15.06
CA PHE A 68 10.80 3.14 16.50
C PHE A 68 11.32 4.55 16.78
N GLY A 69 12.25 5.06 15.96
CA GLY A 69 12.73 6.44 16.04
C GLY A 69 11.60 7.46 15.91
N ILE A 70 10.70 7.26 14.94
CA ILE A 70 9.51 8.12 14.75
C ILE A 70 8.57 8.00 15.95
N CYS A 71 8.31 6.78 16.43
CA CYS A 71 7.47 6.57 17.61
C CYS A 71 8.05 7.20 18.88
N ALA A 72 9.38 7.22 19.04
CA ALA A 72 10.05 7.83 20.19
C ALA A 72 9.88 9.35 20.26
N LEU A 73 9.58 10.02 19.13
CA LEU A 73 9.26 11.46 19.09
C LEU A 73 7.88 11.81 19.68
N GLY A 74 7.12 10.80 20.08
CA GLY A 74 5.78 10.94 20.66
C GLY A 74 4.66 11.08 19.62
N LEU A 75 3.43 10.71 20.04
CA LEU A 75 2.26 10.61 19.15
C LEU A 75 1.82 11.98 18.60
N GLN A 76 1.66 12.96 19.47
CA GLN A 76 1.06 14.26 19.10
C GLN A 76 2.07 15.26 18.52
N GLY A 77 3.33 15.21 18.95
CA GLY A 77 4.35 16.18 18.52
C GLY A 77 5.19 15.73 17.32
N GLY A 78 5.45 14.45 17.20
CA GLY A 78 6.35 13.89 16.17
C GLY A 78 5.60 13.09 15.11
N MET A 79 4.93 12.02 15.51
CA MET A 79 4.32 11.09 14.57
C MET A 79 3.22 11.75 13.73
N GLU A 80 2.31 12.52 14.33
CA GLU A 80 1.22 13.21 13.61
C GLU A 80 1.76 14.19 12.57
N LYS A 81 2.78 14.98 12.91
CA LYS A 81 3.38 15.96 12.00
C LYS A 81 4.08 15.28 10.82
N ILE A 82 4.85 14.23 11.09
CA ILE A 82 5.54 13.45 10.05
C ILE A 82 4.52 12.80 9.13
N MET A 83 3.48 12.17 9.69
CA MET A 83 2.43 11.51 8.90
C MET A 83 1.67 12.50 8.02
N LYS A 84 1.33 13.69 8.49
CA LYS A 84 0.69 14.73 7.67
C LYS A 84 1.53 15.12 6.46
N VAL A 85 2.82 15.34 6.66
CA VAL A 85 3.74 15.69 5.57
C VAL A 85 3.88 14.53 4.59
N MET A 86 4.11 13.32 5.08
CA MET A 86 4.26 12.12 4.24
C MET A 86 3.00 11.83 3.43
N MET A 87 1.81 11.91 4.04
CA MET A 87 0.55 11.67 3.35
C MET A 87 0.26 12.74 2.30
N SER A 88 0.59 14.01 2.56
CA SER A 88 0.44 15.07 1.57
C SER A 88 1.34 14.84 0.35
N ILE A 89 2.60 14.48 0.58
CA ILE A 89 3.54 14.13 -0.49
C ILE A 89 3.04 12.90 -1.26
N LEU A 90 2.54 11.89 -0.56
CA LEU A 90 2.01 10.68 -1.17
C LEU A 90 0.84 11.00 -2.12
N ILE A 91 -0.13 11.80 -1.69
CA ILE A 91 -1.28 12.17 -2.53
C ILE A 91 -0.82 12.91 -3.79
N ILE A 92 0.12 13.86 -3.65
CA ILE A 92 0.67 14.58 -4.80
C ILE A 92 1.37 13.62 -5.77
N LEU A 93 2.20 12.72 -5.26
CA LEU A 93 2.90 11.73 -6.07
C LEU A 93 1.93 10.78 -6.79
N ILE A 94 0.91 10.29 -6.11
CA ILE A 94 -0.12 9.41 -6.71
C ILE A 94 -0.82 10.12 -7.87
N VAL A 95 -1.20 11.40 -7.71
CA VAL A 95 -1.85 12.16 -8.78
C VAL A 95 -0.90 12.35 -9.97
N ILE A 96 0.35 12.73 -9.73
CA ILE A 96 1.36 12.90 -10.79
C ILE A 96 1.58 11.58 -11.54
N LEU A 97 1.76 10.48 -10.81
CA LEU A 97 1.98 9.16 -11.41
C LEU A 97 0.76 8.65 -12.17
N ALA A 98 -0.47 8.90 -11.67
CA ALA A 98 -1.68 8.54 -12.38
C ALA A 98 -1.79 9.30 -13.71
N ILE A 99 -1.55 10.60 -13.71
CA ILE A 99 -1.52 11.40 -14.94
C ILE A 99 -0.46 10.88 -15.90
N HIS A 100 0.75 10.62 -15.40
CA HIS A 100 1.83 10.08 -16.23
C HIS A 100 1.46 8.73 -16.83
N SER A 101 0.89 7.81 -16.04
CA SER A 101 0.48 6.48 -16.51
C SER A 101 -0.60 6.54 -17.58
N LEU A 102 -1.55 7.48 -17.47
CA LEU A 102 -2.63 7.66 -18.44
C LEU A 102 -2.16 8.24 -19.79
N VAL A 103 -1.03 8.93 -19.83
CA VAL A 103 -0.44 9.51 -21.04
C VAL A 103 0.41 8.49 -21.81
N LEU A 104 0.74 7.35 -21.22
CA LEU A 104 1.52 6.31 -21.90
C LEU A 104 0.80 5.73 -23.12
N PRO A 105 1.53 5.29 -24.15
CA PRO A 105 0.93 4.61 -25.30
C PRO A 105 0.23 3.32 -24.84
N ASN A 106 -0.93 3.01 -25.43
CA ASN A 106 -1.79 1.87 -25.09
C ASN A 106 -2.41 1.89 -23.66
N ALA A 107 -2.19 2.93 -22.86
CA ALA A 107 -2.76 3.07 -21.52
C ALA A 107 -4.29 2.96 -21.50
N MET A 108 -4.96 3.38 -22.58
CA MET A 108 -6.42 3.35 -22.68
C MET A 108 -7.00 1.92 -22.65
N GLU A 109 -6.25 0.92 -23.13
CA GLU A 109 -6.67 -0.48 -23.02
C GLU A 109 -6.65 -0.93 -21.56
N GLY A 110 -5.62 -0.54 -20.80
CA GLY A 110 -5.55 -0.77 -19.36
C GLY A 110 -6.66 -0.07 -18.59
N VAL A 111 -7.01 1.17 -18.96
CA VAL A 111 -8.14 1.89 -18.35
C VAL A 111 -9.46 1.17 -18.62
N LYS A 112 -9.69 0.70 -19.83
CA LYS A 112 -10.88 -0.08 -20.16
C LYS A 112 -10.93 -1.39 -19.37
N PHE A 113 -9.81 -2.09 -19.27
CA PHE A 113 -9.70 -3.31 -18.49
C PHE A 113 -10.04 -3.05 -17.00
N TYR A 114 -9.59 -1.94 -16.46
CA TYR A 114 -9.80 -1.59 -15.05
C TYR A 114 -11.24 -1.18 -14.74
N LEU A 115 -11.85 -0.37 -15.62
CA LEU A 115 -13.17 0.22 -15.37
C LEU A 115 -14.33 -0.64 -15.87
N VAL A 116 -14.11 -1.46 -16.88
CA VAL A 116 -15.19 -2.28 -17.46
C VAL A 116 -15.23 -3.64 -16.78
N PRO A 117 -16.29 -3.92 -16.01
CA PRO A 117 -16.40 -5.19 -15.30
C PRO A 117 -16.59 -6.34 -16.30
N ASN A 118 -15.79 -7.38 -16.15
CA ASN A 118 -15.93 -8.62 -16.91
C ASN A 118 -16.97 -9.53 -16.26
N LEU A 119 -18.21 -9.42 -16.73
CA LEU A 119 -19.35 -10.18 -16.19
C LEU A 119 -19.18 -11.71 -16.37
N ASP A 120 -18.50 -12.14 -17.43
CA ASP A 120 -18.29 -13.57 -17.68
C ASP A 120 -17.25 -14.14 -16.68
N ALA A 121 -16.22 -13.38 -16.35
CA ALA A 121 -15.29 -13.75 -15.28
C ALA A 121 -15.97 -13.81 -13.91
N ILE A 122 -16.89 -12.89 -13.62
CA ILE A 122 -17.67 -12.90 -12.38
C ILE A 122 -18.58 -14.14 -12.31
N LYS A 123 -19.24 -14.48 -13.42
CA LYS A 123 -20.11 -15.66 -13.50
C LYS A 123 -19.31 -16.96 -13.34
N SER A 124 -18.14 -17.06 -13.96
CA SER A 124 -17.28 -18.26 -13.90
C SER A 124 -16.70 -18.50 -12.51
N ARG A 125 -16.33 -17.45 -11.77
CA ARG A 125 -15.85 -17.55 -10.38
C ARG A 125 -16.97 -17.72 -9.34
N GLY A 126 -18.18 -17.32 -9.69
CA GLY A 126 -19.34 -17.28 -8.80
C GLY A 126 -19.38 -15.97 -8.00
N LEU A 127 -20.57 -15.34 -8.00
CA LEU A 127 -20.79 -14.04 -7.35
C LEU A 127 -20.42 -14.07 -5.84
N GLY A 128 -20.69 -15.17 -5.15
CA GLY A 128 -20.34 -15.31 -3.73
C GLY A 128 -18.84 -15.23 -3.46
N ALA A 129 -18.02 -15.87 -4.29
CA ALA A 129 -16.56 -15.82 -4.16
C ALA A 129 -16.03 -14.40 -4.41
N VAL A 130 -16.54 -13.74 -5.46
CA VAL A 130 -16.13 -12.37 -5.78
C VAL A 130 -16.48 -11.38 -4.66
N VAL A 131 -17.69 -11.49 -4.10
CA VAL A 131 -18.11 -10.64 -2.96
C VAL A 131 -17.26 -10.93 -1.73
N PHE A 132 -16.96 -12.20 -1.45
CA PHE A 132 -16.11 -12.57 -0.32
C PHE A 132 -14.68 -12.01 -0.47
N ASP A 133 -14.08 -12.14 -1.65
CA ASP A 133 -12.76 -11.58 -1.95
C ASP A 133 -12.76 -10.05 -1.77
N ALA A 134 -13.74 -9.35 -2.36
CA ALA A 134 -13.88 -7.90 -2.24
C ALA A 134 -14.05 -7.45 -0.76
N MET A 135 -14.86 -8.19 0.00
CA MET A 135 -15.06 -7.91 1.42
C MET A 135 -13.77 -8.12 2.22
N THR A 136 -13.01 -9.19 1.93
CA THR A 136 -11.73 -9.47 2.59
C THR A 136 -10.72 -8.34 2.32
N HIS A 137 -10.64 -7.87 1.08
CA HIS A 137 -9.81 -6.71 0.73
C HIS A 137 -10.24 -5.44 1.47
N ALA A 138 -11.53 -5.13 1.51
CA ALA A 138 -12.06 -3.96 2.21
C ALA A 138 -11.78 -4.02 3.72
N PHE A 139 -11.93 -5.17 4.35
CA PHE A 139 -11.59 -5.35 5.77
C PHE A 139 -10.09 -5.16 6.03
N PHE A 140 -9.24 -5.60 5.10
CA PHE A 140 -7.80 -5.48 5.24
C PHE A 140 -7.34 -4.03 5.09
N THR A 141 -7.78 -3.29 4.05
CA THR A 141 -7.38 -1.89 3.80
C THR A 141 -7.86 -0.97 4.91
N LEU A 142 -9.10 -1.13 5.37
CA LEU A 142 -9.68 -0.35 6.46
C LEU A 142 -9.23 -0.81 7.85
N SER A 143 -8.37 -1.83 7.94
CA SER A 143 -7.88 -2.38 9.21
C SER A 143 -9.01 -2.79 10.18
N VAL A 144 -10.13 -3.28 9.65
CA VAL A 144 -11.29 -3.70 10.44
C VAL A 144 -10.97 -4.99 11.19
N GLY A 145 -11.28 -5.02 12.47
CA GLY A 145 -11.07 -6.20 13.33
C GLY A 145 -9.66 -6.34 13.93
N ILE A 146 -8.70 -5.52 13.52
CA ILE A 146 -7.31 -5.55 14.03
C ILE A 146 -7.20 -4.78 15.36
N GLY A 147 -8.15 -3.88 15.65
CA GLY A 147 -8.13 -3.04 16.86
C GLY A 147 -7.32 -1.74 16.69
N ALA A 148 -6.68 -1.51 15.55
CA ALA A 148 -5.95 -0.28 15.30
C ALA A 148 -6.87 0.95 15.31
N MET A 149 -8.04 0.84 14.70
CA MET A 149 -9.04 1.92 14.66
C MET A 149 -9.63 2.22 16.04
N GLU A 150 -9.73 1.22 16.93
CA GLU A 150 -10.14 1.43 18.33
C GLU A 150 -9.11 2.27 19.08
N ILE A 151 -7.82 2.01 18.84
CA ILE A 151 -6.72 2.78 19.44
C ILE A 151 -6.76 4.22 18.93
N PHE A 152 -6.86 4.44 17.61
CA PHE A 152 -6.96 5.79 17.04
C PHE A 152 -8.21 6.52 17.55
N GLY A 153 -9.36 5.85 17.61
CA GLY A 153 -10.60 6.40 18.16
C GLY A 153 -10.47 6.81 19.63
N SER A 154 -9.64 6.14 20.43
CA SER A 154 -9.41 6.48 21.84
C SER A 154 -8.67 7.81 22.03
N TYR A 155 -7.89 8.26 21.04
CA TYR A 155 -7.19 9.55 21.05
C TYR A 155 -8.01 10.70 20.46
N GLN A 156 -9.18 10.39 19.89
CA GLN A 156 -10.02 11.38 19.24
C GLN A 156 -10.73 12.28 20.28
N LYS A 157 -10.78 13.58 20.00
CA LYS A 157 -11.49 14.54 20.85
C LYS A 157 -13.00 14.34 20.72
N ARG A 158 -13.75 14.56 21.79
CA ARG A 158 -15.23 14.41 21.84
C ARG A 158 -15.99 15.33 20.89
N GLU A 159 -15.34 16.33 20.33
CA GLU A 159 -15.91 17.29 19.37
C GLU A 159 -16.13 16.70 17.97
N HIS A 160 -15.43 15.60 17.64
CA HIS A 160 -15.53 14.94 16.35
C HIS A 160 -16.55 13.81 16.38
N SER A 161 -17.38 13.73 15.34
CA SER A 161 -18.34 12.62 15.22
C SER A 161 -17.66 11.38 14.63
N LEU A 162 -17.71 10.26 15.35
CA LEU A 162 -17.13 8.99 14.88
C LEU A 162 -17.63 8.55 13.48
N PRO A 163 -18.96 8.66 13.17
CA PRO A 163 -19.44 8.32 11.83
C PRO A 163 -18.88 9.21 10.72
N GLY A 164 -18.71 10.51 11.02
CA GLY A 164 -18.15 11.46 10.05
C GLY A 164 -16.69 11.14 9.72
N GLU A 165 -15.89 10.88 10.75
CA GLU A 165 -14.48 10.48 10.55
C GLU A 165 -14.36 9.14 9.84
N ALA A 166 -15.18 8.15 10.19
CA ALA A 166 -15.21 6.87 9.49
C ALA A 166 -15.55 7.04 8.00
N THR A 167 -16.51 7.88 7.66
CA THR A 167 -16.87 8.18 6.27
C THR A 167 -15.71 8.84 5.52
N ASN A 168 -15.03 9.80 6.12
CA ASN A 168 -13.87 10.47 5.54
C ASN A 168 -12.73 9.47 5.27
N ILE A 169 -12.47 8.56 6.20
CA ILE A 169 -11.45 7.51 6.03
C ILE A 169 -11.80 6.61 4.85
N VAL A 170 -13.04 6.11 4.78
CA VAL A 170 -13.49 5.24 3.67
C VAL A 170 -13.37 5.94 2.32
N ILE A 171 -13.78 7.21 2.23
CA ILE A 171 -13.69 7.99 0.99
C ILE A 171 -12.23 8.16 0.57
N LEU A 172 -11.35 8.52 1.50
CA LEU A 172 -9.93 8.74 1.20
C LEU A 172 -9.23 7.45 0.82
N ASP A 173 -9.49 6.35 1.55
CA ASP A 173 -8.95 5.02 1.24
C ASP A 173 -9.37 4.56 -0.16
N THR A 174 -10.66 4.66 -0.47
CA THR A 174 -11.21 4.34 -1.79
C THR A 174 -10.58 5.19 -2.89
N PHE A 175 -10.42 6.50 -2.66
CA PHE A 175 -9.77 7.39 -3.63
C PHE A 175 -8.33 6.96 -3.91
N VAL A 176 -7.54 6.70 -2.88
CA VAL A 176 -6.14 6.26 -3.02
C VAL A 176 -6.07 4.91 -3.74
N ALA A 177 -6.94 3.97 -3.40
CA ALA A 177 -7.01 2.66 -4.05
C ALA A 177 -7.34 2.77 -5.55
N LEU A 178 -8.30 3.60 -5.92
CA LEU A 178 -8.64 3.86 -7.32
C LEU A 178 -7.48 4.51 -8.07
N MET A 179 -6.83 5.50 -7.48
CA MET A 179 -5.66 6.16 -8.09
C MET A 179 -4.49 5.17 -8.28
N ALA A 180 -4.24 4.29 -7.31
CA ALA A 180 -3.22 3.24 -7.45
C ALA A 180 -3.53 2.30 -8.62
N GLY A 181 -4.80 1.93 -8.82
CA GLY A 181 -5.24 1.16 -9.99
C GLY A 181 -4.96 1.89 -11.30
N PHE A 182 -5.22 3.19 -11.38
CA PHE A 182 -4.90 4.03 -12.55
C PHE A 182 -3.40 4.21 -12.80
N ILE A 183 -2.56 4.01 -11.80
CA ILE A 183 -1.09 4.00 -11.97
C ILE A 183 -0.62 2.66 -12.52
N ILE A 184 -1.01 1.58 -11.88
CA ILE A 184 -0.43 0.25 -12.12
C ILE A 184 -0.97 -0.36 -13.42
N ILE A 185 -2.29 -0.43 -13.58
CA ILE A 185 -2.90 -1.19 -14.67
C ILE A 185 -2.59 -0.59 -16.04
N PRO A 186 -2.77 0.72 -16.29
CA PRO A 186 -2.40 1.29 -17.58
C PRO A 186 -0.90 1.19 -17.87
N ALA A 187 -0.04 1.29 -16.84
CA ALA A 187 1.40 1.09 -17.02
C ALA A 187 1.73 -0.35 -17.42
N CYS A 188 1.11 -1.37 -16.82
CA CYS A 188 1.30 -2.76 -17.22
C CYS A 188 0.94 -3.00 -18.68
N PHE A 189 -0.17 -2.43 -19.15
CA PHE A 189 -0.58 -2.52 -20.55
C PHE A 189 0.37 -1.76 -21.49
N ALA A 190 0.86 -0.59 -21.08
CA ALA A 190 1.80 0.19 -21.87
C ALA A 190 3.14 -0.52 -22.06
N TYR A 191 3.61 -1.24 -21.05
CA TYR A 191 4.89 -1.96 -21.09
C TYR A 191 4.76 -3.45 -21.46
N GLY A 192 3.55 -3.95 -21.71
CA GLY A 192 3.31 -5.35 -22.11
C GLY A 192 3.63 -6.39 -21.02
N VAL A 193 3.53 -6.02 -19.75
CA VAL A 193 3.72 -6.90 -18.58
C VAL A 193 2.37 -7.22 -17.94
N GLN A 194 1.49 -7.89 -18.69
CA GLN A 194 0.14 -8.24 -18.27
C GLN A 194 0.06 -9.63 -17.64
#